data_aed643ac41a1f16e73a2e69125f61a29
#
_entry.id   aed643ac41a1f16e73a2e69125f61a29
#
_cell.length_a   1.000
_cell.length_b   1.000
_cell.length_c   1.000
_cell.angle_alpha   90.00
_cell.angle_beta   90.00
_cell.angle_gamma   90.00
#
_symmetry.space_group_name_H-M   'P 1'
#
loop_
_entity.id
_entity.type
_entity.pdbx_description
1 polymer ?
#
loop_
_entity_poly.entity_id
_entity_poly.type
_entity_poly.pdbx_seq_one_letter_code
_entity_poly.pdbx_strand_id
1 'polypeptide(L)'
;MTNEKRAAEATPTDMGKDTKNQLIQQGMDYISAIGAELDRCSQLAESIPANIGLFLIKSANQTIKEAALRPNPNALWLSLWYEGECCCLFADSNLGKSIYAVQIATQIAESQKVLYFDFELSDKQFQLRYTDAQGNLYQFPKNLYRVEINRDSLGAGDFEEAVISNLEEAAKQTNAKVFIIDNITYLSIATEKGDAAGSLMMRLMHLKRKYDLSLLILAHTPKRALSNPITQNDLAGSKKLYNFFDSVFAIGKSAKDSNLRYIKQLKVRFGSYEYDADNVIVSTIEKVGSFLQFINIGYATEMEHLKEMSEKDVSQQTEEIKRLFQQGKSIRDIANQLNISKSKVGRILKK
;
A
#
# COMPACT_ATOMS: atom_id res chain seq x y z
N MET A 1 -14.70 -101.48 -23.75
CA MET A 1 -13.37 -101.41 -24.32
C MET A 1 -12.87 -100.01 -24.29
N THR A 2 -12.05 -99.78 -23.35
CA THR A 2 -11.47 -98.56 -22.82
C THR A 2 -10.39 -98.02 -23.69
N ASN A 3 -10.33 -96.73 -23.85
CA ASN A 3 -9.04 -96.01 -24.19
C ASN A 3 -9.03 -94.69 -23.47
N GLU A 4 -8.41 -94.68 -22.28
CA GLU A 4 -7.93 -93.48 -21.58
C GLU A 4 -6.74 -92.93 -22.43
N LYS A 5 -6.86 -91.67 -22.80
CA LYS A 5 -5.73 -90.84 -23.23
C LYS A 5 -5.37 -89.89 -22.14
N ARG A 6 -4.19 -90.10 -21.55
CA ARG A 6 -3.51 -89.21 -20.61
C ARG A 6 -3.37 -87.82 -21.23
N ALA A 7 -3.91 -86.81 -20.50
CA ALA A 7 -3.52 -85.45 -20.69
C ALA A 7 -2.16 -85.24 -20.01
N ALA A 8 -1.18 -84.84 -20.78
CA ALA A 8 0.11 -84.39 -20.26
C ALA A 8 -0.05 -82.96 -19.68
N GLU A 9 0.19 -82.83 -18.37
CA GLU A 9 0.37 -81.57 -17.74
C GLU A 9 1.59 -80.85 -18.32
N ALA A 10 1.36 -79.74 -19.00
CA ALA A 10 2.42 -78.79 -19.38
C ALA A 10 2.75 -77.94 -18.16
N THR A 11 3.90 -78.14 -17.58
CA THR A 11 4.50 -77.29 -16.56
C THR A 11 4.78 -75.89 -17.12
N PRO A 12 4.52 -74.81 -16.36
CA PRO A 12 4.75 -73.44 -16.81
C PRO A 12 6.22 -73.04 -16.57
N THR A 13 7.14 -73.61 -17.37
CA THR A 13 8.57 -73.23 -17.29
C THR A 13 9.18 -73.38 -18.68
N ASP A 14 8.77 -72.51 -19.55
CA ASP A 14 9.61 -72.03 -20.65
C ASP A 14 8.92 -70.86 -21.40
N MET A 15 8.55 -69.81 -20.72
CA MET A 15 8.47 -68.52 -21.42
C MET A 15 9.89 -68.14 -21.70
N GLY A 16 10.30 -68.36 -22.95
CA GLY A 16 11.67 -68.29 -23.38
C GLY A 16 12.35 -66.94 -22.97
N LYS A 17 13.62 -67.01 -22.66
CA LYS A 17 14.47 -65.85 -22.38
C LYS A 17 14.28 -64.70 -23.36
N ASP A 18 13.89 -65.02 -24.59
CA ASP A 18 13.62 -64.05 -25.67
C ASP A 18 12.37 -63.18 -25.39
N THR A 19 11.27 -63.78 -24.88
CA THR A 19 10.03 -63.02 -24.54
C THR A 19 10.25 -62.10 -23.37
N LYS A 20 11.00 -62.53 -22.36
CA LYS A 20 11.36 -61.70 -21.19
C LYS A 20 12.28 -60.55 -21.61
N ASN A 21 13.24 -60.77 -22.46
CA ASN A 21 14.12 -59.74 -22.98
C ASN A 21 13.38 -58.74 -23.86
N GLN A 22 12.41 -59.17 -24.66
CA GLN A 22 11.54 -58.30 -25.46
C GLN A 22 10.67 -57.41 -24.58
N LEU A 23 10.08 -57.92 -23.50
CA LEU A 23 9.29 -57.11 -22.55
C LEU A 23 10.14 -56.10 -21.81
N ILE A 24 11.36 -56.46 -21.41
CA ILE A 24 12.33 -55.54 -20.80
C ILE A 24 12.71 -54.42 -21.76
N GLN A 25 13.02 -54.78 -23.03
CA GLN A 25 13.36 -53.81 -24.06
C GLN A 25 12.21 -52.83 -24.33
N GLN A 26 10.96 -53.35 -24.49
CA GLN A 26 9.77 -52.50 -24.63
C GLN A 26 9.56 -51.56 -23.44
N GLY A 27 9.82 -52.02 -22.22
CA GLY A 27 9.77 -51.20 -21.03
C GLY A 27 10.83 -50.10 -21.02
N MET A 28 12.07 -50.42 -21.46
CA MET A 28 13.15 -49.44 -21.59
C MET A 28 12.86 -48.41 -22.66
N ASP A 29 12.31 -48.81 -23.80
CA ASP A 29 11.92 -47.93 -24.91
C ASP A 29 10.80 -46.99 -24.50
N TYR A 30 9.84 -47.48 -23.69
CA TYR A 30 8.75 -46.66 -23.13
C TYR A 30 9.26 -45.62 -22.13
N ILE A 31 10.18 -45.99 -21.22
CA ILE A 31 10.84 -45.07 -20.28
C ILE A 31 11.67 -44.03 -21.04
N SER A 32 12.36 -44.42 -22.07
CA SER A 32 13.14 -43.53 -22.93
C SER A 32 12.23 -42.52 -23.67
N ALA A 33 11.08 -42.99 -24.17
CA ALA A 33 10.09 -42.13 -24.82
C ALA A 33 9.47 -41.09 -23.84
N ILE A 34 9.16 -41.51 -22.60
CA ILE A 34 8.71 -40.59 -21.54
C ILE A 34 9.80 -39.58 -21.19
N GLY A 35 11.05 -40.01 -21.07
CA GLY A 35 12.18 -39.11 -20.83
C GLY A 35 12.34 -38.06 -21.93
N ALA A 36 12.27 -38.49 -23.21
CA ALA A 36 12.32 -37.57 -24.34
C ALA A 36 11.13 -36.58 -24.38
N GLU A 37 9.93 -37.02 -23.99
CA GLU A 37 8.75 -36.13 -23.90
C GLU A 37 8.85 -35.14 -22.75
N LEU A 38 9.40 -35.55 -21.60
CA LEU A 38 9.72 -34.66 -20.49
C LEU A 38 10.77 -33.61 -20.86
N ASP A 39 11.82 -34.01 -21.56
CA ASP A 39 12.84 -33.09 -22.10
C ASP A 39 12.24 -32.12 -23.12
N ARG A 40 11.34 -32.60 -23.98
CA ARG A 40 10.64 -31.79 -24.96
C ARG A 40 9.69 -30.78 -24.27
N CYS A 41 8.96 -31.20 -23.24
CA CYS A 41 8.13 -30.30 -22.41
C CYS A 41 9.00 -29.28 -21.68
N SER A 42 10.16 -29.66 -21.17
CA SER A 42 11.13 -28.74 -20.55
C SER A 42 11.68 -27.73 -21.57
N GLN A 43 12.04 -28.18 -22.78
CA GLN A 43 12.51 -27.30 -23.86
C GLN A 43 11.41 -26.38 -24.39
N LEU A 44 10.15 -26.82 -24.46
CA LEU A 44 9.00 -25.97 -24.78
C LEU A 44 8.74 -24.91 -23.68
N ALA A 45 8.95 -25.27 -22.43
CA ALA A 45 8.89 -24.30 -21.33
C ALA A 45 10.04 -23.26 -21.39
N GLU A 46 11.22 -23.66 -21.87
CA GLU A 46 12.33 -22.74 -22.12
C GLU A 46 12.13 -21.89 -23.39
N SER A 47 11.20 -22.24 -24.26
CA SER A 47 10.90 -21.48 -25.49
C SER A 47 9.95 -20.31 -25.31
N ILE A 48 9.36 -20.12 -24.12
CA ILE A 48 8.54 -18.95 -23.85
C ILE A 48 9.45 -17.71 -23.77
N PRO A 49 9.26 -16.70 -24.64
CA PRO A 49 10.12 -15.53 -24.60
C PRO A 49 9.99 -14.82 -23.25
N ALA A 50 11.13 -14.50 -22.64
CA ALA A 50 11.19 -13.82 -21.34
C ALA A 50 10.50 -12.43 -21.36
N ASN A 51 10.42 -11.80 -22.56
CA ASN A 51 9.81 -10.50 -22.76
C ASN A 51 8.89 -10.49 -23.97
N ILE A 52 7.66 -10.00 -23.80
CA ILE A 52 6.73 -9.72 -24.90
C ILE A 52 6.22 -8.28 -24.72
N GLY A 53 6.79 -7.36 -25.46
CA GLY A 53 6.45 -5.94 -25.36
C GLY A 53 6.66 -5.41 -23.92
N LEU A 54 5.57 -5.08 -23.23
CA LEU A 54 5.59 -4.59 -21.85
C LEU A 54 5.64 -5.70 -20.80
N PHE A 55 5.54 -6.96 -21.19
CA PHE A 55 5.39 -8.07 -20.24
C PHE A 55 6.72 -8.83 -20.07
N LEU A 56 7.13 -8.98 -18.81
CA LEU A 56 8.19 -9.89 -18.38
C LEU A 56 7.55 -11.22 -17.98
N ILE A 57 7.92 -12.30 -18.65
CA ILE A 57 7.35 -13.63 -18.41
C ILE A 57 8.36 -14.48 -17.65
N LYS A 58 7.95 -14.97 -16.49
CA LYS A 58 8.72 -15.90 -15.66
C LYS A 58 7.79 -17.02 -15.18
N SER A 59 8.31 -18.21 -15.02
CA SER A 59 7.54 -19.26 -14.34
C SER A 59 7.31 -18.88 -12.87
N ALA A 60 6.19 -19.31 -12.28
CA ALA A 60 5.91 -19.07 -10.87
C ALA A 60 7.00 -19.63 -9.95
N ASN A 61 7.51 -20.84 -10.28
CA ASN A 61 8.59 -21.47 -9.52
C ASN A 61 9.90 -20.69 -9.59
N GLN A 62 10.25 -20.14 -10.75
CA GLN A 62 11.40 -19.25 -10.88
C GLN A 62 11.22 -17.98 -10.05
N THR A 63 10.04 -17.36 -10.10
CA THR A 63 9.73 -16.16 -9.31
C THR A 63 9.89 -16.40 -7.82
N ILE A 64 9.39 -17.53 -7.29
CA ILE A 64 9.52 -17.88 -5.86
C ILE A 64 10.99 -18.13 -5.49
N LYS A 65 11.74 -18.87 -6.33
CA LYS A 65 13.16 -19.15 -6.09
C LYS A 65 13.99 -17.86 -6.05
N GLU A 66 13.80 -16.97 -7.01
CA GLU A 66 14.50 -15.68 -7.05
C GLU A 66 14.09 -14.77 -5.87
N ALA A 67 12.80 -14.79 -5.48
CA ALA A 67 12.32 -14.04 -4.34
C ALA A 67 12.88 -14.55 -3.01
N ALA A 68 13.02 -15.86 -2.84
CA ALA A 68 13.57 -16.50 -1.63
C ALA A 68 15.05 -16.12 -1.36
N LEU A 69 15.78 -15.66 -2.37
CA LEU A 69 17.15 -15.17 -2.22
C LEU A 69 17.22 -13.74 -1.66
N ARG A 70 16.11 -13.03 -1.60
CA ARG A 70 16.04 -11.67 -1.07
C ARG A 70 15.52 -11.69 0.37
N PRO A 71 15.99 -10.79 1.24
CA PRO A 71 15.45 -10.65 2.59
C PRO A 71 13.97 -10.25 2.55
N ASN A 72 13.25 -10.61 3.59
CA ASN A 72 11.89 -10.09 3.78
C ASN A 72 11.94 -8.57 4.00
N PRO A 73 10.92 -7.82 3.53
CA PRO A 73 10.82 -6.39 3.80
C PRO A 73 10.80 -6.10 5.31
N ASN A 74 11.63 -5.17 5.76
CA ASN A 74 11.60 -4.69 7.13
C ASN A 74 10.49 -3.66 7.33
N ALA A 75 9.96 -3.55 8.56
CA ALA A 75 9.09 -2.45 8.92
C ALA A 75 9.91 -1.14 8.95
N LEU A 76 9.50 -0.16 8.17
CA LEU A 76 10.05 1.20 8.21
C LEU A 76 9.42 2.02 9.34
N TRP A 77 8.16 1.76 9.63
CA TRP A 77 7.45 2.41 10.72
C TRP A 77 6.37 1.51 11.30
N LEU A 78 6.58 0.99 12.50
CA LEU A 78 5.65 0.07 13.15
C LEU A 78 5.18 -1.02 12.16
N SER A 79 3.93 -1.49 12.26
CA SER A 79 3.28 -2.31 11.22
C SER A 79 2.49 -1.47 10.19
N LEU A 80 2.73 -0.15 10.16
CA LEU A 80 2.03 0.80 9.28
C LEU A 80 2.66 0.91 7.89
N TRP A 81 3.97 0.70 7.78
CA TRP A 81 4.70 0.87 6.52
C TRP A 81 5.94 -0.03 6.47
N TYR A 82 6.12 -0.72 5.33
CA TYR A 82 7.23 -1.65 5.09
C TYR A 82 8.08 -1.22 3.89
N GLU A 83 9.31 -1.74 3.82
CA GLU A 83 10.21 -1.54 2.68
C GLU A 83 9.56 -1.99 1.37
N GLY A 84 9.82 -1.23 0.30
CA GLY A 84 9.29 -1.50 -1.04
C GLY A 84 7.80 -1.19 -1.23
N GLU A 85 7.09 -0.72 -0.20
CA GLU A 85 5.68 -0.33 -0.32
C GLU A 85 5.50 1.12 -0.78
N CYS A 86 4.37 1.37 -1.45
CA CYS A 86 3.78 2.68 -1.58
C CYS A 86 2.70 2.83 -0.51
N CYS A 87 3.02 3.56 0.54
CA CYS A 87 2.14 3.81 1.67
C CYS A 87 1.49 5.18 1.58
N CYS A 88 0.27 5.32 2.08
CA CYS A 88 -0.44 6.59 2.18
C CYS A 88 -0.75 6.94 3.63
N LEU A 89 -0.41 8.16 4.02
CA LEU A 89 -0.88 8.80 5.24
C LEU A 89 -1.86 9.92 4.89
N PHE A 90 -3.09 9.82 5.35
CA PHE A 90 -4.03 10.91 5.15
C PHE A 90 -4.70 11.38 6.45
N ALA A 91 -5.10 12.63 6.49
CA ALA A 91 -5.84 13.23 7.60
C ALA A 91 -6.47 14.56 7.18
N ASP A 92 -7.41 15.07 7.98
CA ASP A 92 -7.86 16.45 7.87
C ASP A 92 -6.70 17.44 8.07
N SER A 93 -6.89 18.67 7.61
CA SER A 93 -5.94 19.75 7.84
C SER A 93 -5.72 19.97 9.33
N ASN A 94 -4.48 20.35 9.70
CA ASN A 94 -4.07 20.68 11.08
C ASN A 94 -4.12 19.50 12.07
N LEU A 95 -4.21 18.25 11.62
CA LEU A 95 -4.11 17.08 12.49
C LEU A 95 -2.68 16.58 12.71
N GLY A 96 -1.67 17.22 12.09
CA GLY A 96 -0.27 16.91 12.34
C GLY A 96 0.34 15.91 11.36
N LYS A 97 -0.24 15.70 10.13
CA LYS A 97 0.33 14.79 9.12
C LYS A 97 1.83 15.00 8.91
N SER A 98 2.22 16.25 8.58
CA SER A 98 3.63 16.59 8.33
C SER A 98 4.50 16.40 9.57
N ILE A 99 3.97 16.65 10.78
CA ILE A 99 4.70 16.39 12.04
C ILE A 99 4.97 14.90 12.18
N TYR A 100 3.95 14.07 11.95
CA TYR A 100 4.11 12.61 12.02
C TYR A 100 5.03 12.07 10.94
N ALA A 101 4.94 12.60 9.72
CA ALA A 101 5.81 12.20 8.61
C ALA A 101 7.29 12.58 8.86
N VAL A 102 7.56 13.76 9.44
CA VAL A 102 8.93 14.14 9.83
C VAL A 102 9.45 13.27 10.97
N GLN A 103 8.60 12.89 11.93
CA GLN A 103 8.96 11.93 12.98
C GLN A 103 9.36 10.57 12.39
N ILE A 104 8.55 10.04 11.47
CA ILE A 104 8.85 8.81 10.72
C ILE A 104 10.18 8.96 9.96
N ALA A 105 10.32 10.05 9.21
CA ALA A 105 11.54 10.35 8.44
C ALA A 105 12.79 10.38 9.33
N THR A 106 12.68 11.04 10.49
CA THR A 106 13.77 11.19 11.46
C THR A 106 14.22 9.82 11.99
N GLN A 107 13.28 8.96 12.37
CA GLN A 107 13.62 7.64 12.89
C GLN A 107 14.25 6.74 11.81
N ILE A 108 13.73 6.74 10.59
CA ILE A 108 14.31 5.96 9.50
C ILE A 108 15.71 6.49 9.13
N ALA A 109 15.92 7.80 9.21
CA ALA A 109 17.18 8.45 8.87
C ALA A 109 18.34 8.11 9.83
N GLU A 110 18.07 7.51 10.99
CA GLU A 110 19.14 6.97 11.85
C GLU A 110 19.94 5.87 11.15
N SER A 111 19.30 5.09 10.26
CA SER A 111 19.93 3.92 9.61
C SER A 111 20.13 4.07 8.11
N GLN A 112 19.29 4.85 7.41
CA GLN A 112 19.33 4.95 5.95
C GLN A 112 18.93 6.35 5.46
N LYS A 113 19.29 6.67 4.20
CA LYS A 113 18.97 7.97 3.61
C LYS A 113 17.47 8.11 3.33
N VAL A 114 16.92 9.24 3.77
CA VAL A 114 15.52 9.63 3.56
C VAL A 114 15.48 10.97 2.82
N LEU A 115 14.74 11.05 1.73
CA LEU A 115 14.39 12.30 1.07
C LEU A 115 12.96 12.67 1.46
N TYR A 116 12.81 13.76 2.19
CA TYR A 116 11.53 14.34 2.59
C TYR A 116 11.20 15.52 1.69
N PHE A 117 10.31 15.32 0.74
CA PHE A 117 9.85 16.33 -0.20
C PHE A 117 8.75 17.17 0.45
N ASP A 118 9.10 18.38 0.89
CA ASP A 118 8.22 19.33 1.57
C ASP A 118 7.76 20.41 0.59
N PHE A 119 6.52 20.34 0.18
CA PHE A 119 5.93 21.31 -0.75
C PHE A 119 5.02 22.34 -0.06
N GLU A 120 4.88 22.27 1.27
CA GLU A 120 3.95 23.12 2.02
C GLU A 120 4.64 24.15 2.91
N LEU A 121 5.73 23.77 3.60
CA LEU A 121 6.32 24.64 4.61
C LEU A 121 7.47 25.46 4.08
N SER A 122 7.53 26.73 4.49
CA SER A 122 8.75 27.52 4.34
C SER A 122 9.82 27.07 5.36
N ASP A 123 11.09 27.36 5.07
CA ASP A 123 12.23 27.09 5.96
C ASP A 123 11.98 27.63 7.37
N LYS A 124 11.42 28.82 7.46
CA LYS A 124 11.13 29.44 8.76
C LYS A 124 10.06 28.72 9.54
N GLN A 125 9.01 28.24 8.86
CA GLN A 125 7.96 27.45 9.49
C GLN A 125 8.48 26.08 9.97
N PHE A 126 9.33 25.46 9.15
CA PHE A 126 10.01 24.23 9.53
C PHE A 126 10.93 24.46 10.74
N GLN A 127 11.79 25.45 10.69
CA GLN A 127 12.70 25.82 11.79
C GLN A 127 11.95 26.03 13.10
N LEU A 128 10.83 26.80 13.10
CA LEU A 128 10.05 27.09 14.31
C LEU A 128 9.42 25.83 14.95
N ARG A 129 9.10 24.80 14.15
CA ARG A 129 8.61 23.52 14.68
C ARG A 129 9.68 22.79 15.46
N TYR A 130 10.93 22.93 15.07
CA TYR A 130 12.11 22.20 15.59
C TYR A 130 13.10 23.10 16.32
N THR A 131 12.56 24.07 17.05
CA THR A 131 13.31 24.96 17.93
C THR A 131 12.60 24.98 19.30
N ASP A 132 13.36 24.88 20.40
CA ASP A 132 12.79 24.97 21.76
C ASP A 132 12.52 26.44 22.17
N ALA A 133 12.02 26.64 23.40
CA ALA A 133 11.71 27.95 23.95
C ALA A 133 12.98 28.81 24.20
N GLN A 134 14.14 28.19 24.29
CA GLN A 134 15.43 28.84 24.49
C GLN A 134 16.13 29.18 23.17
N GLY A 135 15.56 28.76 22.03
CA GLY A 135 16.12 28.99 20.71
C GLY A 135 17.09 27.88 20.22
N ASN A 136 17.21 26.77 20.96
CA ASN A 136 18.07 25.66 20.53
C ASN A 136 17.39 24.89 19.40
N LEU A 137 18.17 24.64 18.33
CA LEU A 137 17.73 23.91 17.16
C LEU A 137 17.86 22.41 17.37
N TYR A 138 16.84 21.65 16.92
CA TYR A 138 16.94 20.20 16.87
C TYR A 138 18.00 19.78 15.85
N GLN A 139 18.80 18.77 16.22
CA GLN A 139 19.80 18.18 15.32
C GLN A 139 19.24 16.92 14.69
N PHE A 140 18.84 17.04 13.43
CA PHE A 140 18.35 15.90 12.64
C PHE A 140 19.50 14.93 12.31
N PRO A 141 19.17 13.62 12.14
CA PRO A 141 20.13 12.65 11.61
C PRO A 141 20.70 13.12 10.26
N LYS A 142 21.98 12.88 10.05
CA LYS A 142 22.71 13.31 8.81
C LYS A 142 22.17 12.70 7.52
N ASN A 143 21.38 11.62 7.62
CA ASN A 143 20.76 10.95 6.47
C ASN A 143 19.37 11.50 6.12
N LEU A 144 18.84 12.47 6.88
CA LEU A 144 17.58 13.13 6.55
C LEU A 144 17.84 14.37 5.68
N TYR A 145 17.28 14.36 4.49
CA TYR A 145 17.37 15.47 3.56
C TYR A 145 15.97 16.02 3.31
N ARG A 146 15.74 17.30 3.63
CA ARG A 146 14.55 18.04 3.22
C ARG A 146 14.75 18.58 1.81
N VAL A 147 13.77 18.32 0.96
CA VAL A 147 13.80 18.70 -0.46
C VAL A 147 12.63 19.64 -0.75
N GLU A 148 12.92 20.78 -1.35
CA GLU A 148 11.94 21.79 -1.77
C GLU A 148 11.97 21.96 -3.28
N ILE A 149 10.89 22.53 -3.82
CA ILE A 149 10.87 22.91 -5.24
C ILE A 149 11.71 24.17 -5.43
N ASN A 150 12.74 24.07 -6.27
CA ASN A 150 13.44 25.25 -6.76
C ASN A 150 12.57 25.98 -7.79
N ARG A 151 11.93 27.07 -7.35
CA ARG A 151 10.99 27.86 -8.19
C ARG A 151 11.67 28.52 -9.38
N ASP A 152 12.96 28.82 -9.26
CA ASP A 152 13.74 29.48 -10.34
C ASP A 152 14.02 28.50 -11.49
N SER A 153 13.88 27.21 -11.25
CA SER A 153 14.05 26.13 -12.25
C SER A 153 12.73 25.67 -12.88
N LEU A 154 11.58 26.27 -12.52
CA LEU A 154 10.29 25.96 -13.13
C LEU A 154 10.24 26.53 -14.55
N GLY A 155 10.46 25.66 -15.56
CA GLY A 155 10.29 26.01 -16.97
C GLY A 155 8.81 26.03 -17.41
N ALA A 156 8.57 26.45 -18.66
CA ALA A 156 7.23 26.44 -19.28
C ALA A 156 6.73 25.02 -19.69
N GLY A 157 7.36 23.95 -19.24
CA GLY A 157 7.06 22.57 -19.60
C GLY A 157 5.98 21.91 -18.74
N ASP A 158 5.75 20.63 -18.99
CA ASP A 158 4.84 19.79 -18.18
C ASP A 158 5.43 19.60 -16.78
N PHE A 159 4.75 20.17 -15.79
CA PHE A 159 5.18 20.10 -14.39
C PHE A 159 5.25 18.66 -13.86
N GLU A 160 4.30 17.80 -14.24
CA GLU A 160 4.28 16.38 -13.81
C GLU A 160 5.51 15.64 -14.35
N GLU A 161 5.85 15.88 -15.65
CA GLU A 161 7.04 15.31 -16.27
C GLU A 161 8.31 15.76 -15.54
N ALA A 162 8.42 17.07 -15.26
CA ALA A 162 9.55 17.63 -14.54
C ALA A 162 9.70 17.02 -13.14
N VAL A 163 8.60 16.89 -12.38
CA VAL A 163 8.62 16.28 -11.04
C VAL A 163 9.10 14.83 -11.10
N ILE A 164 8.55 14.01 -11.97
CA ILE A 164 8.95 12.59 -12.08
C ILE A 164 10.41 12.45 -12.50
N SER A 165 10.86 13.24 -13.48
CA SER A 165 12.25 13.24 -13.93
C SER A 165 13.21 13.65 -12.80
N ASN A 166 12.86 14.67 -12.02
CA ASN A 166 13.69 15.11 -10.89
C ASN A 166 13.66 14.12 -9.70
N LEU A 167 12.53 13.44 -9.45
CA LEU A 167 12.48 12.34 -8.48
C LEU A 167 13.36 11.16 -8.90
N GLU A 168 13.38 10.85 -10.19
CA GLU A 168 14.27 9.83 -10.76
C GLU A 168 15.74 10.21 -10.58
N GLU A 169 16.08 11.45 -10.90
CA GLU A 169 17.45 11.95 -10.76
C GLU A 169 17.88 11.98 -9.29
N ALA A 170 17.00 12.39 -8.38
CA ALA A 170 17.24 12.33 -6.94
C ALA A 170 17.53 10.90 -6.47
N ALA A 171 16.78 9.90 -6.95
CA ALA A 171 17.02 8.49 -6.63
C ALA A 171 18.40 8.03 -7.11
N LYS A 172 18.80 8.41 -8.34
CA LYS A 172 20.11 8.05 -8.90
C LYS A 172 21.27 8.70 -8.15
N GLN A 173 21.20 10.02 -7.94
CA GLN A 173 22.31 10.77 -7.38
C GLN A 173 22.53 10.51 -5.90
N THR A 174 21.46 10.34 -5.13
CA THR A 174 21.55 10.17 -3.68
C THR A 174 21.64 8.71 -3.26
N ASN A 175 21.23 7.77 -4.11
CA ASN A 175 21.00 6.37 -3.79
C ASN A 175 20.09 6.16 -2.55
N ALA A 176 19.20 7.12 -2.29
CA ALA A 176 18.20 7.01 -1.23
C ALA A 176 17.08 6.06 -1.68
N LYS A 177 16.61 5.23 -0.74
CA LYS A 177 15.54 4.25 -0.99
C LYS A 177 14.21 4.66 -0.37
N VAL A 178 14.20 5.65 0.51
CA VAL A 178 13.00 6.10 1.22
C VAL A 178 12.67 7.53 0.81
N PHE A 179 11.50 7.70 0.20
CA PHE A 179 10.97 8.98 -0.23
C PHE A 179 9.65 9.27 0.50
N ILE A 180 9.54 10.44 1.10
CA ILE A 180 8.32 10.91 1.75
C ILE A 180 7.85 12.15 1.00
N ILE A 181 6.62 12.16 0.50
CA ILE A 181 6.07 13.24 -0.36
C ILE A 181 4.95 13.95 0.40
N ASP A 182 5.19 15.15 0.83
CA ASP A 182 4.25 16.02 1.58
C ASP A 182 3.91 17.28 0.77
N ASN A 183 2.81 17.33 -0.01
CA ASN A 183 1.82 16.30 -0.21
C ASN A 183 1.52 16.09 -1.71
N ILE A 184 0.81 15.02 -2.03
CA ILE A 184 0.45 14.69 -3.42
C ILE A 184 -0.51 15.71 -4.04
N THR A 185 -1.34 16.37 -3.23
CA THR A 185 -2.32 17.35 -3.72
C THR A 185 -1.63 18.51 -4.42
N TYR A 186 -0.49 18.96 -3.90
CA TYR A 186 0.31 20.00 -4.56
C TYR A 186 0.77 19.57 -5.95
N LEU A 187 1.20 18.33 -6.09
CA LEU A 187 1.66 17.77 -7.37
C LEU A 187 0.52 17.59 -8.36
N SER A 188 -0.70 17.28 -7.89
CA SER A 188 -1.86 17.03 -8.76
C SER A 188 -2.62 18.29 -9.16
N ILE A 189 -2.61 19.35 -8.34
CA ILE A 189 -3.25 20.64 -8.67
C ILE A 189 -2.49 21.39 -9.78
N ALA A 190 -1.18 21.21 -9.82
CA ALA A 190 -0.35 21.81 -10.86
C ALA A 190 -0.59 21.23 -12.26
N THR A 191 -1.39 20.17 -12.38
CA THR A 191 -1.80 19.56 -13.63
C THR A 191 -3.29 19.86 -13.91
N GLU A 192 -3.59 20.63 -14.95
CA GLU A 192 -4.96 21.07 -15.31
C GLU A 192 -5.90 19.93 -15.77
N LYS A 193 -5.48 18.68 -15.75
CA LYS A 193 -6.24 17.53 -16.29
C LYS A 193 -6.95 16.75 -15.18
N GLY A 194 -8.26 16.56 -15.33
CA GLY A 194 -9.14 15.90 -14.36
C GLY A 194 -8.82 14.44 -13.96
N ASP A 195 -7.85 13.78 -14.60
CA ASP A 195 -7.35 12.42 -14.26
C ASP A 195 -5.84 12.42 -13.89
N ALA A 196 -5.30 13.58 -13.62
CA ALA A 196 -3.88 13.82 -13.38
C ALA A 196 -3.29 13.00 -12.21
N ALA A 197 -4.05 12.85 -11.11
CA ALA A 197 -3.59 12.07 -9.95
C ALA A 197 -3.35 10.60 -10.31
N GLY A 198 -4.13 10.03 -11.22
CA GLY A 198 -3.95 8.65 -11.68
C GLY A 198 -2.70 8.46 -12.53
N SER A 199 -2.43 9.40 -13.45
CA SER A 199 -1.21 9.43 -14.27
C SER A 199 0.03 9.53 -13.39
N LEU A 200 0.08 10.52 -12.51
CA LEU A 200 1.17 10.74 -11.57
C LEU A 200 1.45 9.47 -10.74
N MET A 201 0.41 8.83 -10.20
CA MET A 201 0.58 7.61 -9.41
C MET A 201 1.14 6.44 -10.22
N MET A 202 0.70 6.25 -11.47
CA MET A 202 1.27 5.20 -12.33
C MET A 202 2.77 5.42 -12.55
N ARG A 203 3.18 6.67 -12.76
CA ARG A 203 4.59 7.05 -12.97
C ARG A 203 5.40 6.86 -11.69
N LEU A 204 4.85 7.24 -10.52
CA LEU A 204 5.48 6.99 -9.21
C LEU A 204 5.63 5.48 -8.95
N MET A 205 4.64 4.65 -9.32
CA MET A 205 4.73 3.20 -9.19
C MET A 205 5.80 2.61 -10.11
N HIS A 206 5.96 3.14 -11.32
CA HIS A 206 7.04 2.75 -12.22
C HIS A 206 8.41 3.10 -11.61
N LEU A 207 8.56 4.34 -11.14
CA LEU A 207 9.78 4.82 -10.48
C LEU A 207 10.12 3.97 -9.24
N LYS A 208 9.12 3.70 -8.40
CA LYS A 208 9.25 2.83 -7.21
C LYS A 208 9.85 1.47 -7.59
N ARG A 209 9.31 0.82 -8.61
CA ARG A 209 9.79 -0.51 -9.07
C ARG A 209 11.19 -0.44 -9.67
N LYS A 210 11.47 0.61 -10.46
CA LYS A 210 12.74 0.77 -11.17
C LYS A 210 13.92 0.97 -10.23
N TYR A 211 13.72 1.70 -9.12
CA TYR A 211 14.76 2.07 -8.16
C TYR A 211 14.62 1.38 -6.80
N ASP A 212 13.68 0.47 -6.67
CA ASP A 212 13.39 -0.23 -5.42
C ASP A 212 13.12 0.74 -4.26
N LEU A 213 12.21 1.69 -4.48
CA LEU A 213 11.89 2.72 -3.52
C LEU A 213 10.75 2.30 -2.58
N SER A 214 10.83 2.83 -1.37
CA SER A 214 9.74 2.85 -0.39
C SER A 214 9.16 4.27 -0.38
N LEU A 215 7.87 4.40 -0.69
CA LEU A 215 7.19 5.69 -0.81
C LEU A 215 6.19 5.88 0.32
N LEU A 216 6.27 7.00 1.06
CA LEU A 216 5.19 7.48 1.92
C LEU A 216 4.60 8.75 1.31
N ILE A 217 3.34 8.70 0.94
CA ILE A 217 2.63 9.79 0.28
C ILE A 217 1.60 10.38 1.23
N LEU A 218 1.71 11.67 1.51
CA LEU A 218 0.74 12.38 2.32
C LEU A 218 -0.40 12.91 1.45
N ALA A 219 -1.63 12.75 1.94
CA ALA A 219 -2.83 13.23 1.27
C ALA A 219 -3.79 13.91 2.24
N HIS A 220 -4.68 14.73 1.70
CA HIS A 220 -5.73 15.36 2.49
C HIS A 220 -7.01 14.52 2.55
N THR A 221 -7.84 14.84 3.52
CA THR A 221 -9.21 14.33 3.65
C THR A 221 -10.20 15.43 3.25
N PRO A 222 -11.25 15.15 2.48
CA PRO A 222 -12.38 16.06 2.38
C PRO A 222 -13.00 16.28 3.77
N LYS A 223 -13.70 17.38 3.97
CA LYS A 223 -14.42 17.63 5.23
C LYS A 223 -15.32 16.45 5.57
N ARG A 224 -15.14 15.88 6.76
CA ARG A 224 -15.90 14.75 7.26
C ARG A 224 -16.55 15.05 8.61
N ALA A 225 -17.64 14.35 8.93
CA ALA A 225 -18.25 14.42 10.24
C ALA A 225 -17.42 13.62 11.28
N LEU A 226 -17.09 14.22 12.42
CA LEU A 226 -16.34 13.57 13.49
C LEU A 226 -17.09 12.42 14.17
N SER A 227 -18.40 12.28 13.91
CA SER A 227 -19.23 11.16 14.37
C SER A 227 -19.08 9.88 13.53
N ASN A 228 -18.40 9.95 12.40
CA ASN A 228 -18.23 8.80 11.51
C ASN A 228 -16.83 8.21 11.65
N PRO A 229 -16.68 6.89 11.66
CA PRO A 229 -15.38 6.24 11.57
C PRO A 229 -14.61 6.65 10.32
N ILE A 230 -13.28 6.67 10.40
CA ILE A 230 -12.44 6.91 9.23
C ILE A 230 -12.48 5.67 8.33
N THR A 231 -12.70 5.91 7.03
CA THR A 231 -12.78 4.87 6.01
C THR A 231 -11.94 5.23 4.78
N GLN A 232 -11.78 4.29 3.88
CA GLN A 232 -11.13 4.52 2.58
C GLN A 232 -11.78 5.64 1.74
N ASN A 233 -13.06 5.97 1.99
CA ASN A 233 -13.78 7.01 1.27
C ASN A 233 -13.40 8.43 1.73
N ASP A 234 -12.68 8.53 2.85
CA ASP A 234 -12.19 9.80 3.40
C ASP A 234 -10.85 10.24 2.79
N LEU A 235 -10.25 9.45 1.91
CA LEU A 235 -9.08 9.88 1.14
C LEU A 235 -9.50 10.82 0.02
N ALA A 236 -8.95 12.03 -0.01
CA ALA A 236 -9.19 13.00 -1.07
C ALA A 236 -8.68 12.50 -2.42
N GLY A 237 -9.41 12.82 -3.49
CA GLY A 237 -9.05 12.49 -4.86
C GLY A 237 -10.03 11.50 -5.49
N SER A 238 -9.84 10.25 -5.40
CA SER A 238 -10.79 9.27 -5.92
C SER A 238 -10.55 7.88 -5.31
N LYS A 239 -11.56 7.01 -5.40
CA LYS A 239 -11.40 5.58 -5.09
C LYS A 239 -10.29 4.93 -5.93
N LYS A 240 -10.00 5.48 -7.11
CA LYS A 240 -8.90 5.03 -7.98
C LYS A 240 -7.54 5.24 -7.30
N LEU A 241 -7.34 6.38 -6.61
CA LEU A 241 -6.09 6.70 -5.92
C LEU A 241 -5.77 5.69 -4.82
N TYR A 242 -6.77 5.29 -4.03
CA TYR A 242 -6.62 4.30 -2.96
C TYR A 242 -6.08 2.94 -3.44
N ASN A 243 -6.41 2.56 -4.67
CA ASN A 243 -5.98 1.27 -5.23
C ASN A 243 -4.49 1.19 -5.51
N PHE A 244 -3.81 2.32 -5.72
CA PHE A 244 -2.36 2.34 -5.96
C PHE A 244 -1.53 2.03 -4.72
N PHE A 245 -2.05 2.32 -3.52
CA PHE A 245 -1.30 2.14 -2.29
C PHE A 245 -1.26 0.67 -1.87
N ASP A 246 -0.13 0.25 -1.33
CA ASP A 246 0.08 -1.05 -0.71
C ASP A 246 -0.47 -1.03 0.72
N SER A 247 -0.14 0.01 1.49
CA SER A 247 -0.61 0.26 2.85
C SER A 247 -1.24 1.65 2.96
N VAL A 248 -2.24 1.80 3.83
CA VAL A 248 -2.90 3.09 4.09
C VAL A 248 -3.21 3.21 5.56
N PHE A 249 -2.83 4.32 6.16
CA PHE A 249 -3.23 4.68 7.52
C PHE A 249 -3.64 6.14 7.60
N ALA A 250 -4.42 6.48 8.61
CA ALA A 250 -4.97 7.81 8.77
C ALA A 250 -4.83 8.33 10.18
N ILE A 251 -4.75 9.66 10.33
CA ILE A 251 -4.82 10.33 11.61
C ILE A 251 -6.21 10.92 11.77
N GLY A 252 -6.89 10.54 12.85
CA GLY A 252 -8.19 11.07 13.27
C GLY A 252 -8.06 12.03 14.44
N LYS A 253 -8.99 13.00 14.52
CA LYS A 253 -9.17 13.85 15.68
C LYS A 253 -10.07 13.14 16.69
N SER A 254 -9.67 13.11 17.96
CA SER A 254 -10.53 12.62 19.02
C SER A 254 -11.62 13.65 19.36
N ALA A 255 -12.83 13.17 19.64
CA ALA A 255 -13.90 13.97 20.21
C ALA A 255 -13.84 14.06 21.73
N LYS A 256 -13.09 13.16 22.41
CA LYS A 256 -12.90 13.18 23.87
C LYS A 256 -12.08 14.38 24.32
N ASP A 257 -11.01 14.71 23.59
CA ASP A 257 -10.10 15.79 23.89
C ASP A 257 -9.51 16.36 22.60
N SER A 258 -9.46 17.67 22.50
CA SER A 258 -8.94 18.41 21.35
C SER A 258 -7.44 18.17 21.09
N ASN A 259 -6.67 17.76 22.10
CA ASN A 259 -5.25 17.47 22.03
C ASN A 259 -4.97 16.02 21.55
N LEU A 260 -5.96 15.14 21.66
CA LEU A 260 -5.81 13.75 21.26
C LEU A 260 -5.95 13.57 19.76
N ARG A 261 -5.12 12.68 19.26
CA ARG A 261 -5.17 12.13 17.90
C ARG A 261 -5.23 10.61 18.00
N TYR A 262 -5.82 9.97 17.02
CA TYR A 262 -5.70 8.52 16.88
C TYR A 262 -5.22 8.16 15.49
N ILE A 263 -4.45 7.07 15.38
CA ILE A 263 -3.89 6.58 14.13
C ILE A 263 -4.50 5.21 13.87
N LYS A 264 -5.05 5.03 12.66
CA LYS A 264 -5.77 3.83 12.26
C LYS A 264 -5.25 3.29 10.94
N GLN A 265 -5.02 1.98 10.88
CA GLN A 265 -4.78 1.26 9.62
C GLN A 265 -6.08 1.08 8.84
N LEU A 266 -6.00 1.30 7.51
CA LEU A 266 -7.14 1.16 6.60
C LEU A 266 -6.87 0.16 5.49
N LYS A 267 -5.60 -0.07 5.17
CA LYS A 267 -5.16 -1.06 4.19
C LYS A 267 -3.81 -1.60 4.58
N VAL A 268 -3.66 -2.90 4.46
CA VAL A 268 -2.40 -3.62 4.68
C VAL A 268 -2.27 -4.65 3.58
N ARG A 269 -1.15 -4.64 2.85
CA ARG A 269 -0.86 -5.67 1.84
C ARG A 269 0.18 -6.67 2.33
N PHE A 270 1.12 -6.21 3.15
CA PHE A 270 2.14 -7.03 3.78
C PHE A 270 1.93 -7.00 5.30
N GLY A 271 1.81 -8.18 5.92
CA GLY A 271 1.53 -8.30 7.35
C GLY A 271 0.05 -8.37 7.71
N SER A 272 -0.28 -8.03 8.94
CA SER A 272 -1.64 -8.08 9.52
C SER A 272 -2.10 -6.70 9.98
N TYR A 273 -3.42 -6.55 10.19
CA TYR A 273 -3.95 -5.38 10.87
C TYR A 273 -3.61 -5.45 12.35
N GLU A 274 -2.86 -4.46 12.85
CA GLU A 274 -2.58 -4.30 14.28
C GLU A 274 -3.32 -3.09 14.87
N TYR A 275 -3.51 -2.05 14.06
CA TYR A 275 -4.10 -0.78 14.48
C TYR A 275 -5.39 -0.48 13.71
N ASP A 276 -6.34 -1.42 13.76
CA ASP A 276 -7.64 -1.29 13.12
C ASP A 276 -8.63 -0.45 13.95
N ALA A 277 -9.94 -0.60 13.69
CA ALA A 277 -10.97 0.16 14.42
C ALA A 277 -11.07 -0.23 15.91
N ASP A 278 -10.66 -1.42 16.27
CA ASP A 278 -10.75 -1.94 17.64
C ASP A 278 -9.47 -1.67 18.46
N ASN A 279 -8.38 -1.25 17.79
CA ASN A 279 -7.07 -1.03 18.43
C ASN A 279 -6.31 0.15 17.80
N VAL A 280 -6.87 1.35 17.76
CA VAL A 280 -6.18 2.54 17.23
C VAL A 280 -5.07 3.01 18.18
N ILE A 281 -3.97 3.54 17.63
CA ILE A 281 -2.92 4.19 18.43
C ILE A 281 -3.44 5.56 18.87
N VAL A 282 -3.46 5.81 20.17
CA VAL A 282 -3.85 7.12 20.74
C VAL A 282 -2.61 7.94 21.05
N SER A 283 -2.58 9.19 20.60
CA SER A 283 -1.40 10.05 20.73
C SER A 283 -1.76 11.50 21.04
N THR A 284 -0.84 12.20 21.70
CA THR A 284 -0.78 13.66 21.78
C THR A 284 0.27 14.20 20.82
N ILE A 285 0.21 15.49 20.49
CA ILE A 285 1.29 16.18 19.76
C ILE A 285 1.99 17.09 20.75
N GLU A 286 3.27 16.83 21.01
CA GLU A 286 4.05 17.51 22.02
C GLU A 286 5.41 17.92 21.49
N LYS A 287 5.95 19.00 22.03
CA LYS A 287 7.33 19.40 21.80
C LYS A 287 8.21 18.88 22.95
N VAL A 288 9.04 17.89 22.66
CA VAL A 288 10.00 17.31 23.61
C VAL A 288 11.38 17.89 23.31
N GLY A 289 11.87 18.75 24.19
CA GLY A 289 13.04 19.59 23.88
C GLY A 289 12.73 20.50 22.68
N SER A 290 13.53 20.38 21.63
CA SER A 290 13.35 21.12 20.38
C SER A 290 12.59 20.33 19.29
N PHE A 291 12.14 19.08 19.56
CA PHE A 291 11.48 18.23 18.57
C PHE A 291 9.97 18.14 18.78
N LEU A 292 9.19 18.55 17.77
CA LEU A 292 7.73 18.43 17.76
C LEU A 292 7.33 17.05 17.21
N GLN A 293 6.60 16.26 18.00
CA GLN A 293 6.31 14.86 17.68
C GLN A 293 4.98 14.36 18.22
N PHE A 294 4.56 13.20 17.76
CA PHE A 294 3.48 12.42 18.35
C PHE A 294 4.03 11.56 19.50
N ILE A 295 3.37 11.64 20.63
CA ILE A 295 3.66 10.77 21.79
C ILE A 295 2.52 9.77 21.90
N ASN A 296 2.86 8.48 21.74
CA ASN A 296 1.90 7.40 21.97
C ASN A 296 1.57 7.33 23.48
N ILE A 297 0.29 7.45 23.80
CA ILE A 297 -0.20 7.39 25.18
C ILE A 297 -1.05 6.14 25.45
N GLY A 298 -1.23 5.27 24.46
CA GLY A 298 -1.94 4.00 24.61
C GLY A 298 -2.73 3.63 23.36
N TYR A 299 -3.66 2.72 23.55
CA TYR A 299 -4.52 2.16 22.51
C TYR A 299 -5.98 2.22 22.98
N ALA A 300 -6.90 2.33 22.02
CA ALA A 300 -8.33 2.38 22.29
C ALA A 300 -9.12 1.91 21.06
N THR A 301 -10.44 1.77 21.20
CA THR A 301 -11.31 1.61 20.05
C THR A 301 -11.54 2.94 19.35
N GLU A 302 -11.65 2.97 18.02
CA GLU A 302 -11.97 4.20 17.28
C GLU A 302 -13.29 4.82 17.77
N MET A 303 -14.28 3.97 18.10
CA MET A 303 -15.60 4.41 18.58
C MET A 303 -15.51 5.33 19.79
N GLU A 304 -14.55 5.13 20.68
CA GLU A 304 -14.34 5.98 21.84
C GLU A 304 -13.89 7.41 21.49
N HIS A 305 -13.35 7.60 20.30
CA HIS A 305 -12.85 8.89 19.81
C HIS A 305 -13.83 9.61 18.89
N LEU A 306 -14.98 9.00 18.58
CA LEU A 306 -15.99 9.61 17.73
C LEU A 306 -16.91 10.52 18.53
N LYS A 307 -17.39 11.59 17.89
CA LYS A 307 -18.38 12.47 18.48
C LYS A 307 -19.73 11.75 18.61
N GLU A 308 -20.30 11.72 19.79
CA GLU A 308 -21.69 11.32 19.95
C GLU A 308 -22.61 12.25 19.15
N MET A 309 -23.54 11.68 18.40
CA MET A 309 -24.51 12.46 17.64
C MET A 309 -25.56 12.99 18.60
N SER A 310 -25.68 14.31 18.70
CA SER A 310 -26.80 14.93 19.41
C SER A 310 -28.13 14.61 18.71
N GLU A 311 -29.24 14.72 19.45
CA GLU A 311 -30.59 14.57 18.85
C GLU A 311 -30.80 15.48 17.63
N LYS A 312 -30.24 16.69 17.67
CA LYS A 312 -30.27 17.65 16.57
C LYS A 312 -29.47 17.17 15.37
N ASP A 313 -28.27 16.61 15.59
CA ASP A 313 -27.44 16.05 14.52
C ASP A 313 -28.12 14.84 13.88
N VAL A 314 -28.78 13.98 14.68
CA VAL A 314 -29.58 12.84 14.19
C VAL A 314 -30.77 13.30 13.35
N SER A 315 -31.49 14.34 13.79
CA SER A 315 -32.60 14.93 13.06
C SER A 315 -32.13 15.51 11.72
N GLN A 316 -31.10 16.35 11.73
CA GLN A 316 -30.54 16.93 10.51
C GLN A 316 -30.03 15.86 9.53
N GLN A 317 -29.35 14.83 10.01
CA GLN A 317 -28.90 13.72 9.16
C GLN A 317 -30.10 12.97 8.56
N THR A 318 -31.16 12.81 9.34
CA THR A 318 -32.39 12.15 8.88
C THR A 318 -33.09 12.96 7.77
N GLU A 319 -33.20 14.26 7.96
CA GLU A 319 -33.77 15.17 6.95
C GLU A 319 -32.95 15.18 5.66
N GLU A 320 -31.63 15.25 5.77
CA GLU A 320 -30.72 15.24 4.62
C GLU A 320 -30.81 13.92 3.84
N ILE A 321 -30.91 12.77 4.51
CA ILE A 321 -31.14 11.47 3.88
C ILE A 321 -32.44 11.46 3.09
N LYS A 322 -33.54 11.96 3.70
CA LYS A 322 -34.85 12.03 3.06
C LYS A 322 -34.81 12.97 1.85
N ARG A 323 -34.16 14.15 1.98
CA ARG A 323 -33.97 15.12 0.87
C ARG A 323 -33.23 14.51 -0.30
N LEU A 324 -32.10 13.84 -0.06
CA LEU A 324 -31.31 13.21 -1.12
C LEU A 324 -32.08 12.06 -1.81
N PHE A 325 -32.88 11.33 -1.06
CA PHE A 325 -33.72 10.27 -1.60
C PHE A 325 -34.84 10.83 -2.48
N GLN A 326 -35.48 11.94 -2.07
CA GLN A 326 -36.47 12.66 -2.88
C GLN A 326 -35.85 13.22 -4.17
N GLN A 327 -34.59 13.56 -4.19
CA GLN A 327 -33.83 13.95 -5.39
C GLN A 327 -33.48 12.77 -6.32
N GLY A 328 -33.98 11.57 -6.04
CA GLY A 328 -33.76 10.37 -6.85
C GLY A 328 -32.45 9.65 -6.64
N LYS A 329 -31.66 10.00 -5.59
CA LYS A 329 -30.41 9.29 -5.28
C LYS A 329 -30.69 7.92 -4.70
N SER A 330 -29.89 6.93 -5.14
CA SER A 330 -29.98 5.57 -4.58
C SER A 330 -29.48 5.50 -3.12
N ILE A 331 -29.95 4.51 -2.37
CA ILE A 331 -29.44 4.24 -1.00
C ILE A 331 -27.90 4.12 -0.99
N ARG A 332 -27.32 3.58 -2.05
CA ARG A 332 -25.86 3.43 -2.19
C ARG A 332 -25.17 4.79 -2.36
N ASP A 333 -25.73 5.67 -3.15
CA ASP A 333 -25.16 7.00 -3.39
C ASP A 333 -25.29 7.89 -2.16
N ILE A 334 -26.44 7.83 -1.47
CA ILE A 334 -26.67 8.55 -0.21
C ILE A 334 -25.69 8.07 0.86
N ALA A 335 -25.54 6.75 1.01
CA ALA A 335 -24.58 6.15 1.96
C ALA A 335 -23.14 6.59 1.67
N ASN A 336 -22.74 6.60 0.39
CA ASN A 336 -21.42 7.06 -0.02
C ASN A 336 -21.25 8.58 0.18
N GLN A 337 -22.24 9.39 -0.16
CA GLN A 337 -22.17 10.85 -0.05
C GLN A 337 -22.10 11.32 1.40
N LEU A 338 -22.86 10.69 2.29
CA LEU A 338 -22.92 11.05 3.71
C LEU A 338 -21.91 10.26 4.56
N ASN A 339 -21.14 9.37 3.93
CA ASN A 339 -20.17 8.47 4.58
C ASN A 339 -20.80 7.68 5.76
N ILE A 340 -21.95 7.07 5.52
CA ILE A 340 -22.69 6.24 6.48
C ILE A 340 -23.03 4.88 5.88
N SER A 341 -23.41 3.91 6.72
CA SER A 341 -23.75 2.58 6.22
C SER A 341 -25.07 2.58 5.44
N LYS A 342 -25.16 1.75 4.39
CA LYS A 342 -26.40 1.52 3.63
C LYS A 342 -27.55 1.07 4.54
N SER A 343 -27.25 0.24 5.55
CA SER A 343 -28.21 -0.22 6.54
C SER A 343 -28.79 0.93 7.35
N LYS A 344 -27.99 1.95 7.71
CA LYS A 344 -28.44 3.16 8.41
C LYS A 344 -29.38 3.97 7.51
N VAL A 345 -29.01 4.21 6.24
CA VAL A 345 -29.86 4.89 5.25
C VAL A 345 -31.19 4.15 5.07
N GLY A 346 -31.13 2.85 4.82
CA GLY A 346 -32.33 2.02 4.62
C GLY A 346 -33.26 1.99 5.84
N ARG A 347 -32.71 2.01 7.07
CA ARG A 347 -33.50 2.06 8.30
C ARG A 347 -34.22 3.39 8.47
N ILE A 348 -33.58 4.51 8.11
CA ILE A 348 -34.15 5.85 8.20
C ILE A 348 -35.26 6.05 7.16
N LEU A 349 -35.07 5.51 5.94
CA LEU A 349 -36.07 5.62 4.87
C LEU A 349 -37.27 4.69 5.05
N LYS A 350 -37.18 3.68 5.93
CA LYS A 350 -38.31 2.77 6.29
C LYS A 350 -39.17 3.28 7.43
N LYS A 351 -38.70 4.29 8.17
CA LYS A 351 -39.46 5.01 9.22
C LYS A 351 -40.16 6.21 8.61
#